data_c508f3b1db4c9486836fe5c0d9c09dfc
#
_entry.id   c508f3b1db4c9486836fe5c0d9c09dfc
#
_cell.length_a   1.000
_cell.length_b   1.000
_cell.length_c   1.000
_cell.angle_alpha   90.00
_cell.angle_beta   90.00
_cell.angle_gamma   90.00
#
_symmetry.space_group_name_H-M   'P 1'
#
loop_
_entity.id
_entity.type
_entity.pdbx_description
1 polymer ?
#
loop_
_entity_poly.entity_id
_entity_poly.type
_entity_poly.pdbx_seq_one_letter_code
_entity_poly.pdbx_strand_id
1 'polypeptide(L)'
;RVLEEAFSLAKVWDVSKERIELAVIGHDLFRAVAPEEQIRFAEEAGLKIQDEFREYPILLHGPLAANLLSTAVGVKDDEVLVAIREHTSGYSEMSLLAKILVISDKVESVKRRDNFALEAIRHLADRDLDMALLCWADWKWVKERQSGWQSTQSHWVVRFQWVTEHHKDIAMPKLSSFTSFERVA
;
A
#
# COMPACT_ATOMS: atom_id res chain seq x y z
N ARG A 1 6.95 -11.30 10.78
CA ARG A 1 5.52 -11.33 10.43
C ARG A 1 5.28 -10.89 8.99
N VAL A 2 5.57 -9.62 8.62
CA VAL A 2 5.44 -9.17 7.22
C VAL A 2 6.27 -10.05 6.28
N LEU A 3 7.49 -10.39 6.66
CA LEU A 3 8.38 -11.24 5.87
C LEU A 3 7.81 -12.66 5.63
N GLU A 4 7.19 -13.24 6.63
CA GLU A 4 6.54 -14.56 6.52
C GLU A 4 5.39 -14.54 5.52
N GLU A 5 4.53 -13.52 5.59
CA GLU A 5 3.44 -13.32 4.63
C GLU A 5 3.98 -13.07 3.22
N ALA A 6 4.99 -12.21 3.09
CA ALA A 6 5.60 -11.89 1.82
C ALA A 6 6.26 -13.12 1.16
N PHE A 7 6.94 -13.96 1.93
CA PHE A 7 7.51 -15.22 1.40
C PHE A 7 6.42 -16.21 0.98
N SER A 8 5.32 -16.28 1.74
CA SER A 8 4.19 -17.11 1.35
C SER A 8 3.60 -16.68 0.01
N LEU A 9 3.34 -15.40 -0.17
CA LEU A 9 2.83 -14.85 -1.43
C LEU A 9 3.86 -14.92 -2.56
N ALA A 10 5.12 -14.61 -2.30
CA ALA A 10 6.18 -14.70 -3.30
C ALA A 10 6.32 -16.12 -3.88
N LYS A 11 6.12 -17.14 -3.06
CA LYS A 11 6.09 -18.54 -3.51
C LYS A 11 4.89 -18.84 -4.42
N VAL A 12 3.71 -18.27 -4.11
CA VAL A 12 2.48 -18.46 -4.92
C VAL A 12 2.63 -17.78 -6.28
N TRP A 13 3.24 -16.59 -6.30
CA TRP A 13 3.31 -15.73 -7.48
C TRP A 13 4.65 -15.78 -8.23
N ASP A 14 5.53 -16.71 -7.87
CA ASP A 14 6.86 -16.93 -8.48
C ASP A 14 7.73 -15.65 -8.51
N VAL A 15 7.78 -14.94 -7.39
CA VAL A 15 8.63 -13.76 -7.21
C VAL A 15 9.89 -14.13 -6.42
N SER A 16 11.07 -13.60 -6.81
CA SER A 16 12.34 -13.86 -6.14
C SER A 16 12.26 -13.56 -4.65
N LYS A 17 12.66 -14.56 -3.86
CA LYS A 17 12.71 -14.48 -2.39
C LYS A 17 13.64 -13.38 -1.92
N GLU A 18 14.82 -13.27 -2.55
CA GLU A 18 15.85 -12.30 -2.19
C GLU A 18 15.37 -10.87 -2.46
N ARG A 19 14.66 -10.66 -3.56
CA ARG A 19 14.12 -9.35 -3.92
C ARG A 19 13.00 -8.94 -2.96
N ILE A 20 12.08 -9.86 -2.64
CA ILE A 20 10.99 -9.55 -1.70
C ILE A 20 11.50 -9.37 -0.27
N GLU A 21 12.55 -10.12 0.13
CA GLU A 21 13.21 -9.95 1.43
C GLU A 21 13.80 -8.55 1.56
N LEU A 22 14.52 -8.09 0.55
CA LEU A 22 15.10 -6.74 0.52
C LEU A 22 14.00 -5.67 0.59
N ALA A 23 12.92 -5.83 -0.18
CA ALA A 23 11.80 -4.91 -0.16
C ALA A 23 11.13 -4.83 1.23
N VAL A 24 10.89 -5.99 1.87
CA VAL A 24 10.27 -6.05 3.19
C VAL A 24 11.18 -5.49 4.28
N ILE A 25 12.49 -5.78 4.25
CA ILE A 25 13.40 -5.23 5.25
C ILE A 25 13.54 -3.72 5.09
N GLY A 26 13.52 -3.24 3.85
CA GLY A 26 13.75 -1.84 3.50
C GLY A 26 12.56 -0.90 3.69
N HIS A 27 11.31 -1.38 3.56
CA HIS A 27 10.16 -0.50 3.39
C HIS A 27 9.90 0.48 4.55
N ASP A 28 10.13 0.06 5.77
CA ASP A 28 9.80 0.80 7.00
C ASP A 28 11.02 1.37 7.74
N LEU A 29 12.20 1.47 7.10
CA LEU A 29 13.43 1.96 7.75
C LEU A 29 13.27 3.33 8.42
N PHE A 30 12.44 4.20 7.88
CA PHE A 30 12.17 5.54 8.43
C PHE A 30 10.83 5.65 9.14
N ARG A 31 10.08 4.54 9.30
CA ARG A 31 8.72 4.56 9.86
C ARG A 31 8.64 5.10 11.28
N ALA A 32 9.66 4.86 12.10
CA ALA A 32 9.75 5.32 13.48
C ALA A 32 10.39 6.70 13.65
N VAL A 33 10.86 7.31 12.57
CA VAL A 33 11.46 8.65 12.59
C VAL A 33 10.37 9.70 12.77
N ALA A 34 10.61 10.71 13.60
CA ALA A 34 9.66 11.80 13.84
C ALA A 34 9.31 12.55 12.54
N PRO A 35 8.05 13.02 12.39
CA PRO A 35 7.60 13.69 11.15
C PRO A 35 8.48 14.83 10.70
N GLU A 36 8.90 15.70 11.64
CA GLU A 36 9.75 16.86 11.37
C GLU A 36 11.14 16.45 10.88
N GLU A 37 11.66 15.35 11.42
CA GLU A 37 12.94 14.78 11.01
C GLU A 37 12.84 14.15 9.61
N GLN A 38 11.71 13.54 9.27
CA GLN A 38 11.48 12.99 7.93
C GLN A 38 11.50 14.10 6.87
N ILE A 39 10.88 15.27 7.14
CA ILE A 39 10.93 16.43 6.24
C ILE A 39 12.39 16.89 6.09
N ARG A 40 13.10 17.07 7.20
CA ARG A 40 14.50 17.52 7.18
C ARG A 40 15.39 16.56 6.37
N PHE A 41 15.29 15.26 6.61
CA PHE A 41 16.06 14.26 5.85
C PHE A 41 15.70 14.24 4.36
N ALA A 42 14.44 14.46 4.00
CA ALA A 42 14.03 14.55 2.62
C ALA A 42 14.60 15.79 1.92
N GLU A 43 14.63 16.93 2.60
CA GLU A 43 15.26 18.16 2.11
C GLU A 43 16.78 17.99 1.93
N GLU A 44 17.47 17.44 2.92
CA GLU A 44 18.90 17.13 2.88
C GLU A 44 19.26 16.14 1.76
N ALA A 45 18.39 15.18 1.50
CA ALA A 45 18.53 14.21 0.41
C ALA A 45 18.16 14.77 -0.98
N GLY A 46 17.66 16.00 -1.07
CA GLY A 46 17.21 16.62 -2.31
C GLY A 46 15.95 15.97 -2.91
N LEU A 47 15.13 15.32 -2.08
CA LEU A 47 13.88 14.72 -2.54
C LEU A 47 12.83 15.79 -2.78
N LYS A 48 12.02 15.59 -3.84
CA LYS A 48 10.88 16.48 -4.11
C LYS A 48 9.79 16.23 -3.08
N ILE A 49 9.55 17.22 -2.21
CA ILE A 49 8.48 17.18 -1.21
C ILE A 49 7.23 17.82 -1.79
N GLN A 50 6.20 17.00 -2.03
CA GLN A 50 4.88 17.45 -2.46
C GLN A 50 4.11 18.06 -1.28
N ASP A 51 3.07 18.85 -1.56
CA ASP A 51 2.25 19.48 -0.51
C ASP A 51 1.62 18.44 0.43
N GLU A 52 1.16 17.31 -0.11
CA GLU A 52 0.62 16.19 0.66
C GLU A 52 1.65 15.61 1.66
N PHE A 53 2.93 15.58 1.29
CA PHE A 53 3.98 15.12 2.20
C PHE A 53 4.28 16.12 3.32
N ARG A 54 4.04 17.41 3.08
CA ARG A 54 4.12 18.41 4.16
C ARG A 54 2.96 18.31 5.14
N GLU A 55 1.77 17.99 4.63
CA GLU A 55 0.58 17.77 5.45
C GLU A 55 0.65 16.42 6.21
N TYR A 56 1.17 15.38 5.53
CA TYR A 56 1.32 14.02 6.09
C TYR A 56 2.77 13.52 5.96
N PRO A 57 3.71 14.04 6.78
CA PRO A 57 5.14 13.73 6.64
C PRO A 57 5.47 12.24 6.75
N ILE A 58 4.62 11.48 7.43
CA ILE A 58 4.77 10.04 7.53
C ILE A 58 4.81 9.32 6.16
N LEU A 59 4.29 9.94 5.11
CA LEU A 59 4.37 9.39 3.75
C LEU A 59 5.79 9.43 3.17
N LEU A 60 6.71 10.22 3.78
CA LEU A 60 8.10 10.31 3.35
C LEU A 60 8.94 9.08 3.73
N HIS A 61 8.50 8.24 4.67
CA HIS A 61 9.34 7.10 5.11
C HIS A 61 9.72 6.15 3.97
N GLY A 62 8.80 5.87 3.04
CA GLY A 62 9.09 5.06 1.85
C GLY A 62 10.09 5.71 0.89
N PRO A 63 9.86 6.94 0.42
CA PRO A 63 10.82 7.72 -0.36
C PRO A 63 12.21 7.82 0.26
N LEU A 64 12.30 8.09 1.57
CA LEU A 64 13.56 8.14 2.31
C LEU A 64 14.27 6.79 2.36
N ALA A 65 13.54 5.72 2.60
CA ALA A 65 14.08 4.37 2.63
C ALA A 65 14.64 3.96 1.25
N ALA A 66 13.90 4.21 0.18
CA ALA A 66 14.34 3.91 -1.18
C ALA A 66 15.59 4.73 -1.55
N ASN A 67 15.63 6.02 -1.19
CA ASN A 67 16.80 6.87 -1.41
C ASN A 67 18.04 6.36 -0.66
N LEU A 68 17.91 6.04 0.62
CA LEU A 68 19.02 5.50 1.43
C LEU A 68 19.55 4.18 0.82
N LEU A 69 18.67 3.27 0.46
CA LEU A 69 19.05 1.97 -0.13
C LEU A 69 19.78 2.16 -1.47
N SER A 70 19.33 3.09 -2.29
CA SER A 70 19.97 3.37 -3.59
C SER A 70 21.32 4.05 -3.42
N THR A 71 21.41 5.09 -2.58
CA THR A 71 22.59 5.96 -2.51
C THR A 71 23.67 5.45 -1.57
N ALA A 72 23.31 4.97 -0.37
CA ALA A 72 24.27 4.56 0.66
C ALA A 72 24.52 3.05 0.64
N VAL A 73 23.51 2.22 0.33
CA VAL A 73 23.65 0.75 0.28
C VAL A 73 24.04 0.27 -1.12
N GLY A 74 23.71 1.04 -2.15
CA GLY A 74 24.06 0.72 -3.54
C GLY A 74 23.08 -0.25 -4.22
N VAL A 75 21.84 -0.35 -3.73
CA VAL A 75 20.78 -1.12 -4.38
C VAL A 75 20.50 -0.54 -5.77
N LYS A 76 20.51 -1.40 -6.82
CA LYS A 76 20.30 -1.01 -8.22
C LYS A 76 19.02 -1.61 -8.83
N ASP A 77 18.27 -2.37 -8.08
CA ASP A 77 17.00 -2.95 -8.51
C ASP A 77 15.90 -1.90 -8.43
N ASP A 78 15.59 -1.28 -9.57
CA ASP A 78 14.61 -0.19 -9.64
C ASP A 78 13.20 -0.65 -9.23
N GLU A 79 12.81 -1.91 -9.53
CA GLU A 79 11.51 -2.43 -9.13
C GLU A 79 11.39 -2.53 -7.61
N VAL A 80 12.42 -3.01 -6.92
CA VAL A 80 12.49 -3.05 -5.45
C VAL A 80 12.44 -1.65 -4.87
N LEU A 81 13.22 -0.71 -5.43
CA LEU A 81 13.25 0.68 -4.95
C LEU A 81 11.90 1.39 -5.15
N VAL A 82 11.23 1.18 -6.28
CA VAL A 82 9.89 1.73 -6.54
C VAL A 82 8.87 1.11 -5.58
N ALA A 83 8.90 -0.21 -5.39
CA ALA A 83 8.02 -0.88 -4.44
C ALA A 83 8.15 -0.31 -3.02
N ILE A 84 9.38 -0.09 -2.55
CA ILE A 84 9.65 0.52 -1.23
C ILE A 84 9.15 1.96 -1.18
N ARG A 85 9.44 2.76 -2.21
CA ARG A 85 9.05 4.17 -2.27
C ARG A 85 7.55 4.36 -2.15
N GLU A 86 6.77 3.55 -2.84
CA GLU A 86 5.34 3.74 -3.05
C GLU A 86 4.45 2.83 -2.19
N HIS A 87 5.03 2.00 -1.31
CA HIS A 87 4.30 0.95 -0.59
C HIS A 87 3.15 1.46 0.29
N THR A 88 3.19 2.73 0.70
CA THR A 88 2.18 3.29 1.62
C THR A 88 0.86 3.57 0.92
N SER A 89 0.90 4.23 -0.23
CA SER A 89 -0.27 4.63 -1.02
C SER A 89 -0.53 3.69 -2.20
N GLY A 90 0.48 2.96 -2.64
CA GLY A 90 0.47 2.24 -3.90
C GLY A 90 0.68 3.18 -5.09
N TYR A 91 0.60 2.64 -6.29
CA TYR A 91 0.71 3.38 -7.55
C TYR A 91 -0.01 2.60 -8.67
N SER A 92 -0.26 3.27 -9.81
CA SER A 92 -0.76 2.59 -11.01
C SER A 92 0.29 1.60 -11.55
N GLU A 93 -0.17 0.53 -12.18
CA GLU A 93 0.70 -0.47 -12.82
C GLU A 93 1.74 -1.09 -11.86
N MET A 94 1.31 -1.40 -10.64
CA MET A 94 2.19 -2.04 -9.65
C MET A 94 2.73 -3.38 -10.18
N SER A 95 4.03 -3.60 -9.98
CA SER A 95 4.64 -4.89 -10.22
C SER A 95 4.15 -5.96 -9.23
N LEU A 96 4.32 -7.24 -9.56
CA LEU A 96 3.97 -8.35 -8.64
C LEU A 96 4.70 -8.22 -7.30
N LEU A 97 5.97 -7.85 -7.32
CA LEU A 97 6.77 -7.60 -6.11
C LEU A 97 6.15 -6.50 -5.25
N ALA A 98 5.77 -5.38 -5.86
CA ALA A 98 5.15 -4.27 -5.14
C ALA A 98 3.78 -4.65 -4.55
N LYS A 99 2.93 -5.36 -5.30
CA LYS A 99 1.64 -5.86 -4.83
C LYS A 99 1.80 -6.78 -3.61
N ILE A 100 2.77 -7.70 -3.68
CA ILE A 100 3.09 -8.61 -2.57
C ILE A 100 3.56 -7.83 -1.35
N LEU A 101 4.48 -6.87 -1.51
CA LEU A 101 4.96 -6.04 -0.40
C LEU A 101 3.79 -5.32 0.28
N VAL A 102 2.97 -4.60 -0.50
CA VAL A 102 1.83 -3.83 0.03
C VAL A 102 0.86 -4.74 0.77
N ILE A 103 0.38 -5.81 0.14
CA ILE A 103 -0.58 -6.72 0.78
C ILE A 103 0.02 -7.34 2.04
N SER A 104 1.25 -7.84 2.00
CA SER A 104 1.89 -8.48 3.16
C SER A 104 2.01 -7.54 4.36
N ASP A 105 2.34 -6.27 4.13
CA ASP A 105 2.35 -5.26 5.20
C ASP A 105 0.94 -5.02 5.76
N LYS A 106 -0.08 -4.97 4.90
CA LYS A 106 -1.44 -4.63 5.31
C LYS A 106 -2.18 -5.77 6.01
N VAL A 107 -1.84 -7.04 5.70
CA VAL A 107 -2.54 -8.22 6.21
C VAL A 107 -1.67 -9.15 7.06
N GLU A 108 -0.56 -8.67 7.62
CA GLU A 108 0.28 -9.50 8.47
C GLU A 108 -0.49 -10.06 9.71
N SER A 109 -0.01 -11.15 10.28
CA SER A 109 -0.75 -11.97 11.24
C SER A 109 -1.32 -11.22 12.45
N VAL A 110 -0.64 -10.17 12.94
CA VAL A 110 -1.15 -9.38 14.07
C VAL A 110 -2.29 -8.47 13.64
N LYS A 111 -2.19 -7.84 12.45
CA LYS A 111 -3.26 -7.00 11.89
C LYS A 111 -4.53 -7.80 11.58
N ARG A 112 -4.37 -9.07 11.18
CA ARG A 112 -5.49 -9.99 10.90
C ARG A 112 -6.16 -10.56 12.15
N ARG A 113 -5.49 -10.54 13.30
CA ARG A 113 -6.05 -11.10 14.54
C ARG A 113 -7.42 -10.46 14.81
N ASP A 114 -8.45 -11.30 14.92
CA ASP A 114 -9.83 -10.89 15.15
C ASP A 114 -10.42 -9.96 14.07
N ASN A 115 -9.86 -10.00 12.84
CA ASN A 115 -10.30 -9.18 11.72
C ASN A 115 -10.61 -10.05 10.48
N PHE A 116 -11.86 -10.51 10.39
CA PHE A 116 -12.33 -11.36 9.29
C PHE A 116 -12.14 -10.74 7.90
N ALA A 117 -12.24 -9.40 7.78
CA ALA A 117 -12.07 -8.74 6.49
C ALA A 117 -10.61 -8.85 6.01
N LEU A 118 -9.64 -8.60 6.89
CA LEU A 118 -8.22 -8.74 6.55
C LEU A 118 -7.84 -10.19 6.30
N GLU A 119 -8.45 -11.15 7.01
CA GLU A 119 -8.25 -12.57 6.76
C GLU A 119 -8.77 -12.97 5.37
N ALA A 120 -9.97 -12.51 5.01
CA ALA A 120 -10.54 -12.75 3.68
C ALA A 120 -9.67 -12.14 2.57
N ILE A 121 -9.16 -10.92 2.77
CA ILE A 121 -8.24 -10.24 1.83
C ILE A 121 -6.93 -11.05 1.69
N ARG A 122 -6.39 -11.58 2.79
CA ARG A 122 -5.20 -12.43 2.72
C ARG A 122 -5.43 -13.69 1.88
N HIS A 123 -6.54 -14.37 2.07
CA HIS A 123 -6.90 -15.55 1.25
C HIS A 123 -7.15 -15.21 -0.21
N LEU A 124 -7.72 -14.04 -0.48
CA LEU A 124 -7.92 -13.56 -1.83
C LEU A 124 -6.58 -13.31 -2.54
N ALA A 125 -5.58 -12.81 -1.83
CA ALA A 125 -4.26 -12.54 -2.36
C ALA A 125 -3.51 -13.77 -2.90
N ASP A 126 -3.88 -14.98 -2.47
CA ASP A 126 -3.34 -16.22 -3.03
C ASP A 126 -3.85 -16.50 -4.47
N ARG A 127 -4.90 -15.81 -4.91
CA ARG A 127 -5.59 -16.04 -6.19
C ARG A 127 -5.63 -14.81 -7.09
N ASP A 128 -5.76 -13.63 -6.48
CA ASP A 128 -5.94 -12.36 -7.18
C ASP A 128 -5.40 -11.21 -6.31
N LEU A 129 -4.16 -10.78 -6.62
CA LEU A 129 -3.50 -9.68 -5.90
C LEU A 129 -4.18 -8.33 -6.17
N ASP A 130 -4.69 -8.11 -7.38
CA ASP A 130 -5.33 -6.85 -7.74
C ASP A 130 -6.65 -6.68 -7.01
N MET A 131 -7.46 -7.73 -6.98
CA MET A 131 -8.70 -7.72 -6.21
C MET A 131 -8.45 -7.63 -4.70
N ALA A 132 -7.39 -8.26 -4.19
CA ALA A 132 -6.99 -8.12 -2.79
C ALA A 132 -6.61 -6.67 -2.44
N LEU A 133 -5.87 -5.98 -3.30
CA LEU A 133 -5.53 -4.56 -3.15
C LEU A 133 -6.77 -3.67 -3.15
N LEU A 134 -7.71 -3.89 -4.08
CA LEU A 134 -8.98 -3.16 -4.13
C LEU A 134 -9.81 -3.38 -2.86
N CYS A 135 -9.98 -4.63 -2.45
CA CYS A 135 -10.72 -4.96 -1.23
C CYS A 135 -10.09 -4.32 0.02
N TRP A 136 -8.73 -4.32 0.09
CA TRP A 136 -8.03 -3.64 1.15
C TRP A 136 -8.24 -2.13 1.12
N ALA A 137 -8.16 -1.50 -0.05
CA ALA A 137 -8.38 -0.06 -0.21
C ALA A 137 -9.80 0.36 0.21
N ASP A 138 -10.81 -0.43 -0.15
CA ASP A 138 -12.19 -0.22 0.26
C ASP A 138 -12.38 -0.40 1.78
N TRP A 139 -11.83 -1.47 2.33
CA TRP A 139 -11.86 -1.70 3.77
C TRP A 139 -11.20 -0.55 4.55
N LYS A 140 -10.01 -0.10 4.09
CA LYS A 140 -9.29 1.03 4.68
C LYS A 140 -10.14 2.30 4.65
N TRP A 141 -10.74 2.62 3.51
CA TRP A 141 -11.60 3.78 3.38
C TRP A 141 -12.77 3.76 4.36
N VAL A 142 -13.47 2.61 4.48
CA VAL A 142 -14.56 2.46 5.44
C VAL A 142 -14.08 2.71 6.87
N LYS A 143 -12.92 2.15 7.23
CA LYS A 143 -12.31 2.35 8.55
C LYS A 143 -11.95 3.81 8.83
N GLU A 144 -11.36 4.50 7.86
CA GLU A 144 -11.03 5.92 7.98
C GLU A 144 -12.29 6.76 8.18
N ARG A 145 -13.35 6.50 7.42
CA ARG A 145 -14.64 7.19 7.61
C ARG A 145 -15.25 6.93 8.97
N GLN A 146 -15.23 5.70 9.45
CA GLN A 146 -15.72 5.34 10.79
C GLN A 146 -14.93 6.02 11.92
N SER A 147 -13.64 6.28 11.71
CA SER A 147 -12.76 6.96 12.66
C SER A 147 -12.77 8.49 12.51
N GLY A 148 -13.51 9.04 11.56
CA GLY A 148 -13.51 10.49 11.26
C GLY A 148 -12.25 10.98 10.56
N TRP A 149 -11.42 10.08 10.02
CA TRP A 149 -10.20 10.43 9.31
C TRP A 149 -10.48 10.71 7.83
N GLN A 150 -9.60 11.51 7.22
CA GLN A 150 -9.59 11.71 5.77
C GLN A 150 -8.53 10.82 5.14
N SER A 151 -8.90 10.21 4.01
CA SER A 151 -7.91 9.51 3.19
C SER A 151 -7.03 10.52 2.45
N THR A 152 -5.76 10.19 2.27
CA THR A 152 -4.84 11.01 1.48
C THR A 152 -5.25 11.06 0.02
N GLN A 153 -4.92 12.15 -0.67
CA GLN A 153 -5.27 12.32 -2.08
C GLN A 153 -4.61 11.27 -2.97
N SER A 154 -3.34 10.97 -2.72
CA SER A 154 -2.59 9.94 -3.47
C SER A 154 -3.28 8.58 -3.39
N HIS A 155 -3.77 8.17 -2.22
CA HIS A 155 -4.51 6.92 -2.05
C HIS A 155 -5.81 6.90 -2.87
N TRP A 156 -6.53 8.02 -2.95
CA TRP A 156 -7.74 8.12 -3.75
C TRP A 156 -7.48 8.00 -5.25
N VAL A 157 -6.44 8.67 -5.74
CA VAL A 157 -6.05 8.62 -7.16
C VAL A 157 -5.71 7.19 -7.56
N VAL A 158 -4.87 6.51 -6.78
CA VAL A 158 -4.47 5.13 -7.05
C VAL A 158 -5.66 4.18 -6.99
N ARG A 159 -6.52 4.31 -5.97
CA ARG A 159 -7.74 3.51 -5.88
C ARG A 159 -8.66 3.70 -7.08
N PHE A 160 -8.85 4.94 -7.52
CA PHE A 160 -9.66 5.24 -8.71
C PHE A 160 -9.09 4.59 -9.97
N GLN A 161 -7.76 4.61 -10.14
CA GLN A 161 -7.08 3.93 -11.24
C GLN A 161 -7.33 2.42 -11.18
N TRP A 162 -7.14 1.78 -10.04
CA TRP A 162 -7.40 0.34 -9.88
C TRP A 162 -8.84 -0.03 -10.20
N VAL A 163 -9.82 0.73 -9.72
CA VAL A 163 -11.23 0.51 -10.06
C VAL A 163 -11.47 0.65 -11.57
N THR A 164 -10.83 1.62 -12.21
CA THR A 164 -10.98 1.84 -13.66
C THR A 164 -10.37 0.68 -14.47
N GLU A 165 -9.20 0.19 -14.05
CA GLU A 165 -8.51 -0.92 -14.69
C GLU A 165 -9.30 -2.23 -14.58
N HIS A 166 -9.90 -2.48 -13.42
CA HIS A 166 -10.63 -3.71 -13.09
C HIS A 166 -12.16 -3.58 -13.19
N HIS A 167 -12.70 -2.48 -13.74
CA HIS A 167 -14.15 -2.26 -13.78
C HIS A 167 -14.95 -3.33 -14.54
N LYS A 168 -14.30 -4.04 -15.46
CA LYS A 168 -14.92 -5.14 -16.21
C LYS A 168 -15.11 -6.39 -15.37
N ASP A 169 -14.24 -6.57 -14.37
CA ASP A 169 -14.21 -7.75 -13.49
C ASP A 169 -15.06 -7.52 -12.24
N ILE A 170 -15.33 -6.25 -11.92
CA ILE A 170 -16.18 -5.86 -10.81
C ILE A 170 -17.62 -5.79 -11.33
N ALA A 171 -18.49 -6.68 -10.83
CA ALA A 171 -19.93 -6.59 -11.06
C ALA A 171 -20.47 -5.30 -10.40
N MET A 172 -20.42 -4.18 -11.14
CA MET A 172 -20.96 -2.91 -10.66
C MET A 172 -22.46 -3.07 -10.45
N PRO A 173 -22.98 -2.83 -9.23
CA PRO A 173 -24.40 -2.83 -9.01
C PRO A 173 -25.04 -1.75 -9.91
N LYS A 174 -26.11 -2.11 -10.60
CA LYS A 174 -26.84 -1.16 -11.46
C LYS A 174 -27.26 0.03 -10.61
N LEU A 175 -27.03 1.26 -11.08
CA LEU A 175 -27.41 2.51 -10.36
C LEU A 175 -28.89 2.48 -9.89
N SER A 176 -29.76 1.77 -10.63
CA SER A 176 -31.17 1.57 -10.27
C SER A 176 -31.38 0.85 -8.91
N SER A 177 -30.38 0.13 -8.40
CA SER A 177 -30.47 -0.51 -7.08
C SER A 177 -30.18 0.44 -5.91
N PHE A 178 -29.74 1.69 -6.17
CA PHE A 178 -29.47 2.71 -5.16
C PHE A 178 -30.59 3.75 -5.01
N THR A 179 -31.73 3.58 -5.69
CA THR A 179 -32.83 4.57 -5.67
C THR A 179 -33.71 4.52 -4.43
N SER A 180 -33.40 3.68 -3.43
CA SER A 180 -34.12 3.61 -2.17
C SER A 180 -33.26 3.93 -0.97
N PHE A 181 -32.53 5.06 -0.97
CA PHE A 181 -32.16 5.70 0.27
C PHE A 181 -33.39 6.43 0.80
N GLU A 182 -34.25 5.73 1.52
CA GLU A 182 -35.21 6.39 2.41
C GLU A 182 -34.41 7.26 3.36
N ARG A 183 -34.68 8.55 3.33
CA ARG A 183 -34.22 9.49 4.36
C ARG A 183 -34.79 8.99 5.67
N VAL A 184 -33.96 8.41 6.51
CA VAL A 184 -34.28 8.23 7.93
C VAL A 184 -34.27 9.65 8.50
N ALA A 185 -35.47 10.16 8.79
CA ALA A 185 -35.70 11.45 9.47
C ALA A 185 -35.25 11.34 10.94
#